data_aae6d16bdd2fcea145b627f90321309c
#
_entry.id   aae6d16bdd2fcea145b627f90321309c
#
_cell.length_a   1.000
_cell.length_b   1.000
_cell.length_c   1.000
_cell.angle_alpha   90.00
_cell.angle_beta   90.00
_cell.angle_gamma   90.00
#
_symmetry.space_group_name_H-M   'P 1'
#
loop_
_entity.id
_entity.type
_entity.pdbx_description
1 polymer ?
#
loop_
_entity_poly.entity_id
_entity_poly.type
_entity_poly.pdbx_seq_one_letter_code
_entity_poly.pdbx_strand_id
1 'polypeptide(L)'
;MMNKINKNNHNFYLSNTEPCPYLSNRDEKKIFLIINDINKSNEYEFLIKNGFRRSHNILYNQVCSNCNLCKSIRINVKKFTLSKSNKRILNKNKNLFIKKLSESP
;
A
#
# COMPACT_ATOMS: atom_id res chain seq x y z
N MET A 1 1.08 -12.82 -18.53
CA MET A 1 2.41 -12.33 -18.96
C MET A 1 2.67 -10.94 -18.37
N MET A 2 3.83 -10.70 -17.81
CA MET A 2 4.19 -9.38 -17.25
C MET A 2 5.01 -8.59 -18.26
N ASN A 3 4.57 -7.36 -18.57
CA ASN A 3 5.31 -6.45 -19.45
C ASN A 3 6.21 -5.53 -18.60
N LYS A 4 7.49 -5.50 -18.93
CA LYS A 4 8.49 -4.66 -18.24
C LYS A 4 8.49 -3.27 -18.84
N ILE A 5 8.30 -2.25 -18.01
CA ILE A 5 8.44 -0.85 -18.38
C ILE A 5 9.66 -0.31 -17.64
N ASN A 6 10.66 0.15 -18.38
CA ASN A 6 11.89 0.70 -17.80
C ASN A 6 11.83 2.23 -17.84
N LYS A 7 11.74 2.87 -16.68
CA LYS A 7 11.94 4.31 -16.52
C LYS A 7 12.90 4.56 -15.36
N ASN A 8 13.95 5.32 -15.60
CA ASN A 8 14.90 5.76 -14.58
C ASN A 8 15.58 4.65 -13.76
N ASN A 9 16.07 3.60 -14.40
CA ASN A 9 16.77 2.48 -13.77
C ASN A 9 15.92 1.60 -12.83
N HIS A 10 14.59 1.79 -12.77
CA HIS A 10 13.69 0.92 -12.03
C HIS A 10 12.89 0.03 -12.98
N ASN A 11 12.72 -1.22 -12.56
CA ASN A 11 11.93 -2.18 -13.30
C ASN A 11 10.48 -2.15 -12.79
N PHE A 12 9.62 -1.47 -13.54
CA PHE A 12 8.18 -1.55 -13.32
C PHE A 12 7.59 -2.68 -14.16
N TYR A 13 6.66 -3.40 -13.56
CA TYR A 13 5.95 -4.50 -14.19
C TYR A 13 4.46 -4.19 -14.23
N LEU A 14 3.79 -4.62 -15.28
CA LEU A 14 2.33 -4.59 -15.37
C LEU A 14 1.77 -5.99 -15.18
N SER A 15 0.74 -6.12 -14.34
CA SER A 15 -0.01 -7.36 -14.23
C SER A 15 -0.84 -7.64 -15.49
N ASN A 16 -1.27 -8.89 -15.63
CA ASN A 16 -2.34 -9.19 -16.56
C ASN A 16 -3.63 -8.48 -16.16
N THR A 17 -4.52 -8.29 -17.11
CA THR A 17 -5.87 -7.80 -16.83
C THR A 17 -6.68 -8.95 -16.24
N GLU A 18 -7.23 -8.73 -15.06
CA GLU A 18 -8.05 -9.69 -14.32
C GLU A 18 -9.39 -9.04 -13.93
N PRO A 19 -10.43 -9.82 -13.67
CA PRO A 19 -11.68 -9.27 -13.16
C PRO A 19 -11.47 -8.51 -11.86
N CYS A 20 -12.09 -7.33 -11.73
CA CYS A 20 -12.01 -6.55 -10.50
C CYS A 20 -12.71 -7.29 -9.34
N PRO A 21 -12.04 -7.47 -8.18
CA PRO A 21 -12.62 -8.18 -7.05
C PRO A 21 -13.70 -7.39 -6.30
N TYR A 22 -13.83 -6.10 -6.58
CA TYR A 22 -14.74 -5.20 -5.88
C TYR A 22 -15.96 -4.80 -6.71
N LEU A 23 -15.78 -4.62 -8.01
CA LEU A 23 -16.81 -4.13 -8.91
C LEU A 23 -17.07 -5.14 -10.01
N SER A 24 -18.34 -5.53 -10.18
CA SER A 24 -18.75 -6.40 -11.27
C SER A 24 -18.60 -5.71 -12.63
N ASN A 25 -18.32 -6.50 -13.67
CA ASN A 25 -18.15 -6.04 -15.06
C ASN A 25 -17.03 -5.02 -15.26
N ARG A 26 -16.02 -5.03 -14.38
CA ARG A 26 -14.81 -4.20 -14.52
C ARG A 26 -13.56 -5.06 -14.40
N ASP A 27 -12.49 -4.58 -15.01
CA ASP A 27 -11.20 -5.24 -15.00
C ASP A 27 -10.21 -4.50 -14.11
N GLU A 28 -9.33 -5.27 -13.48
CA GLU A 28 -8.24 -4.79 -12.64
C GLU A 28 -6.92 -4.94 -13.37
N LYS A 29 -6.06 -3.93 -13.26
CA LYS A 29 -4.68 -3.95 -13.70
C LYS A 29 -3.81 -3.22 -12.70
N LYS A 30 -2.64 -3.79 -12.42
CA LYS A 30 -1.68 -3.23 -11.45
C LYS A 30 -0.34 -2.95 -12.10
N ILE A 31 0.28 -1.87 -11.68
CA ILE A 31 1.71 -1.63 -11.86
C ILE A 31 2.42 -1.97 -10.55
N PHE A 32 3.55 -2.64 -10.62
CA PHE A 32 4.31 -2.99 -9.43
C PHE A 32 5.81 -3.00 -9.67
N LEU A 33 6.58 -2.93 -8.59
CA LEU A 33 8.03 -3.11 -8.59
C LEU A 33 8.46 -3.88 -7.35
N ILE A 34 9.66 -4.47 -7.44
CA ILE A 34 10.25 -5.24 -6.35
C ILE A 34 11.06 -4.29 -5.46
N ILE A 35 10.83 -4.33 -4.15
CA ILE A 35 11.46 -3.40 -3.18
C ILE A 35 12.98 -3.52 -3.20
N ASN A 36 13.53 -4.71 -3.41
CA ASN A 36 14.97 -4.94 -3.47
C ASN A 36 15.66 -4.17 -4.61
N ASP A 37 14.90 -3.75 -5.62
CA ASP A 37 15.40 -2.93 -6.73
C ASP A 37 15.40 -1.43 -6.40
N ILE A 38 14.92 -1.05 -5.22
CA ILE A 38 14.88 0.33 -4.74
C ILE A 38 16.10 0.56 -3.87
N ASN A 39 17.07 1.29 -4.40
CA ASN A 39 18.35 1.53 -3.72
C ASN A 39 18.35 2.73 -2.76
N LYS A 40 17.29 3.54 -2.77
CA LYS A 40 17.22 4.79 -2.00
C LYS A 40 15.91 4.89 -1.22
N SER A 41 16.01 5.21 0.05
CA SER A 41 14.85 5.37 0.93
C SER A 41 13.88 6.47 0.47
N ASN A 42 14.39 7.54 -0.17
CA ASN A 42 13.57 8.61 -0.72
C ASN A 42 12.69 8.16 -1.89
N GLU A 43 13.12 7.18 -2.68
CA GLU A 43 12.32 6.60 -3.77
C GLU A 43 11.14 5.79 -3.22
N TYR A 44 11.38 5.01 -2.18
CA TYR A 44 10.32 4.30 -1.46
C TYR A 44 9.27 5.28 -0.92
N GLU A 45 9.72 6.31 -0.23
CA GLU A 45 8.85 7.34 0.32
C GLU A 45 8.05 8.08 -0.77
N PHE A 46 8.69 8.40 -1.88
CA PHE A 46 8.03 9.02 -3.03
C PHE A 46 6.90 8.14 -3.57
N LEU A 47 7.14 6.85 -3.75
CA LEU A 47 6.13 5.92 -4.25
C LEU A 47 4.96 5.78 -3.28
N ILE A 48 5.23 5.65 -1.99
CA ILE A 48 4.19 5.61 -0.96
C ILE A 48 3.35 6.90 -0.95
N LYS A 49 3.99 8.06 -1.08
CA LYS A 49 3.29 9.35 -1.17
C LYS A 49 2.42 9.47 -2.42
N ASN A 50 2.76 8.75 -3.48
CA ASN A 50 2.00 8.74 -4.74
C ASN A 50 0.99 7.58 -4.84
N GLY A 51 0.60 7.01 -3.72
CA GLY A 51 -0.50 6.05 -3.66
C GLY A 51 -0.09 4.59 -3.81
N PHE A 52 1.21 4.29 -3.94
CA PHE A 52 1.68 2.91 -3.93
C PHE A 52 1.47 2.28 -2.55
N ARG A 53 1.13 1.01 -2.54
CA ARG A 53 0.94 0.19 -1.35
C ARG A 53 1.97 -0.93 -1.33
N ARG A 54 2.34 -1.38 -0.15
CA ARG A 54 3.27 -2.48 0.04
C ARG A 54 2.54 -3.78 0.32
N SER A 55 2.95 -4.84 -0.37
CA SER A 55 2.61 -6.22 -0.03
C SER A 55 3.89 -7.05 -0.09
N HIS A 56 4.34 -7.57 1.06
CA HIS A 56 5.60 -8.31 1.18
C HIS A 56 6.79 -7.50 0.60
N ASN A 57 7.39 -8.00 -0.47
CA ASN A 57 8.55 -7.39 -1.13
C ASN A 57 8.20 -6.58 -2.38
N ILE A 58 6.92 -6.30 -2.62
CA ILE A 58 6.49 -5.49 -3.76
C ILE A 58 5.78 -4.21 -3.33
N LEU A 59 5.95 -3.17 -4.14
CA LEU A 59 5.12 -1.96 -4.13
C LEU A 59 4.23 -1.99 -5.36
N TYR A 60 2.96 -1.70 -5.20
CA TYR A 60 1.99 -1.74 -6.30
C TYR A 60 0.98 -0.60 -6.25
N ASN A 61 0.39 -0.29 -7.39
CA ASN A 61 -0.73 0.62 -7.52
C ASN A 61 -1.66 0.14 -8.63
N GLN A 62 -2.93 0.48 -8.56
CA GLN A 62 -3.88 0.17 -9.61
C GLN A 62 -3.72 1.13 -10.80
N VAL A 63 -3.77 0.57 -12.01
CA VAL A 63 -3.75 1.31 -13.29
C VAL A 63 -4.87 0.81 -14.18
N CYS A 64 -6.06 0.66 -13.61
CA CYS A 64 -7.23 0.13 -14.29
C CYS A 64 -7.69 1.05 -15.41
N SER A 65 -8.06 0.47 -16.56
CA SER A 65 -8.69 1.21 -17.64
C SER A 65 -10.07 1.73 -17.20
N ASN A 66 -10.35 3.00 -17.44
CA ASN A 66 -11.65 3.63 -17.16
C ASN A 66 -12.10 3.57 -15.68
N CYS A 67 -11.18 3.36 -14.74
CA CYS A 67 -11.50 3.31 -13.31
C CYS A 67 -10.35 3.88 -12.47
N ASN A 68 -10.68 4.75 -11.51
CA ASN A 68 -9.75 5.33 -10.54
C ASN A 68 -10.33 5.34 -9.12
N LEU A 69 -11.23 4.42 -8.82
CA LEU A 69 -11.97 4.39 -7.56
C LEU A 69 -11.15 3.85 -6.38
N CYS A 70 -10.10 3.05 -6.65
CA CYS A 70 -9.19 2.57 -5.60
C CYS A 70 -8.30 3.71 -5.13
N LYS A 71 -8.49 4.15 -3.89
CA LYS A 71 -7.71 5.24 -3.29
C LYS A 71 -6.93 4.71 -2.09
N SER A 72 -5.63 4.98 -2.06
CA SER A 72 -4.83 4.76 -0.86
C SER A 72 -5.08 5.90 0.13
N ILE A 73 -5.29 5.56 1.38
CA ILE A 73 -5.42 6.53 2.46
C ILE A 73 -4.29 6.34 3.48
N ARG A 74 -3.94 7.41 4.15
CA ARG A 74 -2.97 7.39 5.24
C ARG A 74 -3.36 8.41 6.31
N ILE A 75 -2.90 8.17 7.53
CA ILE A 75 -3.14 9.05 8.66
C ILE A 75 -1.83 9.71 9.06
N ASN A 76 -1.85 11.04 9.20
CA ASN A 76 -0.71 11.75 9.77
C ASN A 76 -0.71 11.53 11.29
N VAL A 77 0.22 10.71 11.76
CA VAL A 77 0.31 10.31 13.17
C VAL A 77 0.46 11.53 14.11
N LYS A 78 1.21 12.56 13.70
CA LYS A 78 1.42 13.76 14.50
C LYS A 78 0.15 14.62 14.67
N LYS A 79 -0.79 14.50 13.73
CA LYS A 79 -2.06 15.24 13.73
C LYS A 79 -3.24 14.38 14.15
N PHE A 80 -3.01 13.10 14.39
CA PHE A 80 -4.07 12.17 14.76
C PHE A 80 -4.57 12.44 16.17
N THR A 81 -5.88 12.57 16.32
CA THR A 81 -6.56 12.68 17.62
C THR A 81 -7.53 11.53 17.80
N LEU A 82 -7.58 10.99 19.01
CA LEU A 82 -8.48 9.90 19.33
C LEU A 82 -9.93 10.37 19.35
N SER A 83 -10.79 9.71 18.58
CA SER A 83 -12.23 9.88 18.66
C SER A 83 -12.79 9.30 19.97
N LYS A 84 -14.04 9.62 20.29
CA LYS A 84 -14.73 9.00 21.44
C LYS A 84 -14.78 7.47 21.30
N SER A 85 -15.01 6.96 20.10
CA SER A 85 -15.00 5.51 19.84
C SER A 85 -13.62 4.89 20.05
N ASN A 86 -12.56 5.54 19.59
CA ASN A 86 -11.19 5.07 19.84
C ASN A 86 -10.88 4.98 21.34
N LYS A 87 -11.23 6.03 22.10
CA LYS A 87 -11.03 6.07 23.56
C LYS A 87 -11.80 4.96 24.27
N ARG A 88 -13.03 4.67 23.82
CA ARG A 88 -13.85 3.59 24.38
C ARG A 88 -13.21 2.22 24.14
N ILE A 89 -12.71 1.95 22.93
CA ILE A 89 -12.01 0.72 22.59
C ILE A 89 -10.74 0.56 23.42
N LEU A 90 -9.93 1.60 23.54
CA LEU A 90 -8.73 1.59 24.37
C LEU A 90 -9.07 1.27 25.84
N ASN A 91 -10.12 1.88 26.38
CA ASN A 91 -10.55 1.64 27.76
C ASN A 91 -11.03 0.20 27.97
N LYS A 92 -11.74 -0.38 26.99
CA LYS A 92 -12.15 -1.80 27.05
C LYS A 92 -10.96 -2.76 27.06
N ASN A 93 -9.85 -2.37 26.45
CA ASN A 93 -8.65 -3.19 26.29
C ASN A 93 -7.52 -2.80 27.27
N LYS A 94 -7.82 -2.00 28.29
CA LYS A 94 -6.80 -1.51 29.26
C LYS A 94 -6.07 -2.63 30.03
N ASN A 95 -6.65 -3.82 30.09
CA ASN A 95 -6.05 -4.98 30.77
C ASN A 95 -5.05 -5.73 29.86
N LEU A 96 -4.97 -5.38 28.57
CA LEU A 96 -4.02 -5.97 27.65
C LEU A 96 -2.67 -5.25 27.77
N PHE A 97 -1.60 -6.05 27.80
CA PHE A 97 -0.24 -5.54 27.80
C PHE A 97 0.30 -5.50 26.37
N ILE A 98 0.86 -4.34 25.98
CA ILE A 98 1.45 -4.14 24.65
C ILE A 98 2.96 -3.99 24.82
N LYS A 99 3.73 -4.83 24.11
CA LYS A 99 5.18 -4.76 24.09
C LYS A 99 5.68 -4.61 22.66
N LYS A 100 6.53 -3.61 22.43
CA LYS A 100 7.25 -3.48 21.17
C LYS A 100 8.46 -4.40 21.19
N LEU A 101 8.55 -5.30 20.22
CA LEU A 101 9.70 -6.18 20.03
C LEU A 101 10.68 -5.54 19.06
N SER A 102 11.99 -5.72 19.33
CA SER A 102 13.05 -5.27 18.42
C SER A 102 13.20 -6.20 17.20
N GLU A 103 12.84 -7.47 17.38
CA GLU A 103 12.92 -8.49 16.34
C GLU A 103 11.61 -9.27 16.24
N SER A 104 11.34 -9.81 15.06
CA SER A 104 10.19 -10.67 14.83
C SER A 104 10.38 -12.00 15.58
N PRO A 105 9.36 -12.53 16.25
CA PRO A 105 9.43 -13.84 16.88
C PRO A 105 9.62 -14.97 15.88
#